data_55000a7b28254b9bfa4b18ec76065a8a
#
_entry.id   55000a7b28254b9bfa4b18ec76065a8a
#
_cell.length_a   1.000
_cell.length_b   1.000
_cell.length_c   1.000
_cell.angle_alpha   90.00
_cell.angle_beta   90.00
_cell.angle_gamma   90.00
#
_symmetry.space_group_name_H-M   'P 1'
#
loop_
_entity.id
_entity.type
_entity.pdbx_description
1 polymer ?
#
loop_
_entity_poly.entity_id
_entity_poly.type
_entity_poly.pdbx_seq_one_letter_code
_entity_poly.pdbx_strand_id
1 'polypeptide(L)'
;MLTYENAADYLRQEKKRLIQRQSANLPDEGRITSLMLPSPDLNENDHFPRYSLTHEVDSLEVDYRGIVGERHQAVTRTSGGRELNVYPKGTLIRGHRHLFVTCSSDISELSHRMGLELTAEMLGFNIVIDREDGQDFSITELPVGTMMLIADEDATKPAKPPLATFTTFVKQEGCGITGKLIADHYGDRNLTRKFREVTKDHRGILCSVEFPVETPVSLKKGQRVFFRYSQGLAI
;
A
#
# COMPACT_ATOMS: atom_id res chain seq x y z
N MET A 1 -18.50 40.39 10.62
CA MET A 1 -17.04 40.44 10.86
C MET A 1 -16.64 39.18 11.60
N LEU A 2 -15.87 38.29 10.99
CA LEU A 2 -15.36 37.06 11.63
C LEU A 2 -14.25 37.49 12.61
N THR A 3 -14.47 37.28 13.90
CA THR A 3 -13.41 37.47 14.90
C THR A 3 -12.47 36.26 14.84
N TYR A 4 -11.24 36.39 15.32
CA TYR A 4 -10.21 35.34 15.31
C TYR A 4 -10.67 34.06 16.02
N GLU A 5 -11.47 34.18 17.08
CA GLU A 5 -12.07 33.05 17.82
C GLU A 5 -13.12 32.32 16.97
N ASN A 6 -13.98 33.04 16.24
CA ASN A 6 -14.97 32.44 15.35
C ASN A 6 -14.34 31.71 14.16
N ALA A 7 -13.18 32.18 13.67
CA ALA A 7 -12.46 31.51 12.60
C ALA A 7 -11.82 30.19 13.07
N ALA A 8 -11.26 30.17 14.28
CA ALA A 8 -10.68 28.96 14.87
C ALA A 8 -11.74 27.88 15.13
N ASP A 9 -12.91 28.27 15.63
CA ASP A 9 -14.03 27.35 15.87
C ASP A 9 -14.65 26.85 14.56
N TYR A 10 -14.76 27.69 13.54
CA TYR A 10 -15.20 27.28 12.20
C TYR A 10 -14.24 26.27 11.61
N LEU A 11 -12.92 26.52 11.66
CA LEU A 11 -11.91 25.57 11.17
C LEU A 11 -11.92 24.25 11.94
N ARG A 12 -12.16 24.26 13.25
CA ARG A 12 -12.33 23.04 14.06
C ARG A 12 -13.57 22.25 13.66
N GLN A 13 -14.68 22.92 13.39
CA GLN A 13 -15.93 22.29 12.96
C GLN A 13 -15.81 21.72 11.55
N GLU A 14 -15.21 22.45 10.60
CA GLU A 14 -14.95 21.95 9.26
C GLU A 14 -13.97 20.77 9.26
N LYS A 15 -12.92 20.83 10.08
CA LYS A 15 -12.00 19.71 10.28
C LYS A 15 -12.72 18.48 10.84
N LYS A 16 -13.62 18.65 11.83
CA LYS A 16 -14.44 17.54 12.35
C LYS A 16 -15.37 16.98 11.29
N ARG A 17 -16.01 17.83 10.47
CA ARG A 17 -16.90 17.41 9.37
C ARG A 17 -16.12 16.66 8.28
N LEU A 18 -14.91 17.11 7.93
CA LEU A 18 -14.04 16.42 6.96
C LEU A 18 -13.59 15.07 7.49
N ILE A 19 -13.19 15.00 8.76
CA ILE A 19 -12.81 13.74 9.43
C ILE A 19 -14.02 12.78 9.47
N GLN A 20 -15.21 13.26 9.82
CA GLN A 20 -16.43 12.44 9.82
C GLN A 20 -16.86 11.99 8.42
N ARG A 21 -16.68 12.81 7.39
CA ARG A 21 -16.93 12.41 5.99
C ARG A 21 -15.93 11.39 5.49
N GLN A 22 -14.65 11.55 5.83
CA GLN A 22 -13.61 10.58 5.48
C GLN A 22 -13.77 9.27 6.26
N SER A 23 -14.13 9.33 7.55
CA SER A 23 -14.33 8.13 8.37
C SER A 23 -15.61 7.35 8.01
N ALA A 24 -16.61 7.98 7.40
CA ALA A 24 -17.85 7.31 7.04
C ALA A 24 -17.68 6.21 5.96
N ASN A 25 -16.61 6.26 5.18
CA ASN A 25 -16.31 5.29 4.11
C ASN A 25 -15.09 4.42 4.41
N LEU A 26 -14.43 4.61 5.56
CA LEU A 26 -13.25 3.82 5.90
C LEU A 26 -13.67 2.49 6.52
N PRO A 27 -13.11 1.35 6.08
CA PRO A 27 -13.47 0.04 6.60
C PRO A 27 -12.90 -0.18 7.99
N ASP A 28 -13.68 -0.78 8.90
CA ASP A 28 -13.14 -1.27 10.17
C ASP A 28 -12.37 -2.57 10.01
N GLU A 29 -12.70 -3.35 8.98
CA GLU A 29 -12.13 -4.66 8.69
C GLU A 29 -12.13 -4.99 7.19
N GLY A 30 -11.27 -5.94 6.83
CA GLY A 30 -11.17 -6.54 5.51
C GLY A 30 -10.56 -7.93 5.58
N ARG A 31 -10.29 -8.51 4.42
CA ARG A 31 -9.71 -9.84 4.28
C ARG A 31 -8.60 -9.82 3.24
N ILE A 32 -7.54 -10.57 3.47
CA ILE A 32 -6.50 -10.81 2.46
C ILE A 32 -7.09 -11.71 1.38
N THR A 33 -7.20 -11.18 0.17
CA THR A 33 -7.75 -11.90 -0.99
C THR A 33 -6.66 -12.41 -1.92
N SER A 34 -5.52 -11.73 -1.99
CA SER A 34 -4.35 -12.19 -2.75
C SER A 34 -3.04 -11.84 -2.06
N LEU A 35 -2.06 -12.73 -2.22
CA LEU A 35 -0.68 -12.58 -1.77
C LEU A 35 0.26 -12.77 -2.95
N MET A 36 1.29 -11.93 -3.07
CA MET A 36 2.17 -11.94 -4.23
C MET A 36 3.62 -11.69 -3.83
N LEU A 37 4.52 -12.45 -4.46
CA LEU A 37 5.96 -12.25 -4.39
C LEU A 37 6.50 -11.64 -5.69
N PRO A 38 7.64 -10.94 -5.65
CA PRO A 38 8.34 -10.51 -6.85
C PRO A 38 8.58 -11.70 -7.79
N SER A 39 8.39 -11.47 -9.08
CA SER A 39 8.68 -12.49 -10.08
C SER A 39 10.17 -12.85 -10.07
N PRO A 40 10.54 -14.14 -10.11
CA PRO A 40 11.93 -14.59 -10.00
C PRO A 40 12.82 -14.08 -11.14
N ASP A 41 12.24 -13.74 -12.28
CA ASP A 41 12.94 -13.20 -13.45
C ASP A 41 13.23 -11.71 -13.39
N LEU A 42 12.94 -11.06 -12.25
CA LEU A 42 13.37 -9.67 -11.97
C LEU A 42 14.88 -9.63 -11.71
N ASN A 43 15.67 -9.88 -12.72
CA ASN A 43 17.12 -9.68 -12.64
C ASN A 43 17.43 -8.19 -12.60
N GLU A 44 18.32 -7.78 -11.69
CA GLU A 44 18.73 -6.38 -11.51
C GLU A 44 19.36 -5.74 -12.78
N ASN A 45 19.67 -6.54 -13.79
CA ASN A 45 20.55 -6.17 -14.90
C ASN A 45 19.88 -6.03 -16.26
N ASP A 46 18.55 -5.84 -16.40
CA ASP A 46 17.95 -5.37 -17.66
C ASP A 46 16.71 -6.07 -18.23
N HIS A 47 16.24 -7.15 -17.69
CA HIS A 47 15.11 -7.82 -18.32
C HIS A 47 13.96 -7.95 -17.31
N PHE A 48 13.03 -6.99 -17.36
CA PHE A 48 11.75 -7.13 -16.68
C PHE A 48 11.00 -8.36 -17.22
N PRO A 49 10.34 -9.14 -16.37
CA PRO A 49 9.48 -10.19 -16.84
C PRO A 49 8.49 -9.60 -17.84
N ARG A 50 8.26 -10.31 -18.94
CA ARG A 50 7.51 -9.76 -20.07
C ARG A 50 6.10 -9.31 -19.73
N TYR A 51 5.54 -9.73 -18.54
CA TYR A 51 4.11 -9.56 -18.27
C TYR A 51 3.74 -9.17 -16.84
N SER A 52 4.55 -9.41 -15.82
CA SER A 52 4.20 -9.12 -14.42
C SER A 52 5.39 -8.82 -13.52
N LEU A 53 5.22 -7.90 -12.59
CA LEU A 53 6.23 -7.57 -11.56
C LEU A 53 6.22 -8.55 -10.40
N THR A 54 5.06 -9.14 -10.13
CA THR A 54 4.84 -10.12 -9.06
C THR A 54 4.06 -11.31 -9.60
N HIS A 55 4.03 -12.39 -8.86
CA HIS A 55 3.20 -13.57 -9.11
C HIS A 55 2.48 -13.97 -7.84
N GLU A 56 1.32 -14.56 -7.98
CA GLU A 56 0.49 -15.00 -6.86
C GLU A 56 1.10 -16.19 -6.13
N VAL A 57 0.96 -16.20 -4.79
CA VAL A 57 1.43 -17.28 -3.91
C VAL A 57 0.37 -17.61 -2.86
N ASP A 58 0.43 -18.83 -2.29
CA ASP A 58 -0.52 -19.27 -1.26
C ASP A 58 -0.21 -18.67 0.11
N SER A 59 1.06 -18.36 0.37
CA SER A 59 1.51 -17.78 1.63
C SER A 59 2.71 -16.86 1.43
N LEU A 60 2.89 -15.94 2.38
CA LEU A 60 3.94 -14.93 2.37
C LEU A 60 4.52 -14.79 3.77
N GLU A 61 5.81 -15.03 3.92
CA GLU A 61 6.47 -14.84 5.21
C GLU A 61 6.90 -13.39 5.42
N VAL A 62 6.60 -12.83 6.58
CA VAL A 62 6.96 -11.45 6.94
C VAL A 62 7.61 -11.37 8.32
N ASP A 63 8.59 -10.51 8.44
CA ASP A 63 9.16 -10.05 9.71
C ASP A 63 9.28 -8.50 9.71
N TYR A 64 9.80 -7.91 10.78
CA TYR A 64 9.96 -6.45 10.91
C TYR A 64 10.84 -5.80 9.81
N ARG A 65 11.56 -6.59 9.03
CA ARG A 65 12.38 -6.12 7.90
C ARG A 65 11.60 -6.12 6.59
N GLY A 66 10.42 -6.78 6.55
CA GLY A 66 9.57 -6.90 5.38
C GLY A 66 9.28 -8.35 4.98
N ILE A 67 9.07 -8.59 3.71
CA ILE A 67 8.86 -9.93 3.15
C ILE A 67 10.18 -10.69 3.19
N VAL A 68 10.17 -11.89 3.78
CA VAL A 68 11.36 -12.73 3.91
C VAL A 68 11.87 -13.13 2.52
N GLY A 69 13.17 -12.87 2.28
CA GLY A 69 13.84 -13.18 1.02
C GLY A 69 13.57 -12.17 -0.12
N GLU A 70 12.77 -11.13 0.11
CA GLU A 70 12.52 -10.08 -0.88
C GLU A 70 13.64 -9.01 -0.83
N ARG A 71 13.97 -8.42 -1.97
CA ARG A 71 15.08 -7.44 -2.12
C ARG A 71 14.92 -6.17 -1.26
N HIS A 72 13.70 -5.84 -0.85
CA HIS A 72 13.43 -4.70 0.05
C HIS A 72 13.40 -5.09 1.52
N GLN A 73 13.66 -6.38 1.83
CA GLN A 73 13.76 -6.88 3.19
C GLN A 73 14.98 -6.24 3.89
N ALA A 74 14.77 -5.12 4.56
CA ALA A 74 15.86 -4.43 5.27
C ALA A 74 15.34 -3.44 6.31
N VAL A 75 16.05 -3.33 7.43
CA VAL A 75 15.81 -2.28 8.44
C VAL A 75 16.21 -0.91 7.89
N THR A 76 17.27 -0.87 7.10
CA THR A 76 17.81 0.35 6.51
C THR A 76 18.04 0.15 5.02
N ARG A 77 18.01 1.24 4.28
CA ARG A 77 18.35 1.29 2.85
C ARG A 77 19.10 2.58 2.52
N THR A 78 19.73 2.64 1.40
CA THR A 78 20.31 3.87 0.89
C THR A 78 19.22 4.74 0.22
N SER A 79 19.30 6.06 0.45
CA SER A 79 18.45 7.04 -0.21
C SER A 79 18.71 7.06 -1.71
N GLY A 80 17.67 7.16 -2.50
CA GLY A 80 17.72 7.24 -3.97
C GLY A 80 17.26 8.59 -4.51
N GLY A 81 16.92 8.62 -5.80
CA GLY A 81 16.47 9.83 -6.47
C GLY A 81 15.18 10.45 -5.90
N ARG A 82 14.34 9.66 -5.23
CA ARG A 82 13.07 10.14 -4.66
C ARG A 82 13.25 10.95 -3.38
N GLU A 83 14.34 10.71 -2.66
CA GLU A 83 14.61 11.36 -1.38
C GLU A 83 15.61 12.52 -1.50
N LEU A 84 15.99 12.93 -2.72
CA LEU A 84 17.00 13.98 -2.95
C LEU A 84 16.63 15.34 -2.33
N ASN A 85 15.36 15.60 -2.17
CA ASN A 85 14.89 16.84 -1.51
C ASN A 85 15.12 16.85 0.00
N VAL A 86 15.41 15.69 0.61
CA VAL A 86 15.56 15.52 2.06
C VAL A 86 16.96 15.02 2.42
N TYR A 87 17.49 14.07 1.63
CA TYR A 87 18.77 13.41 1.90
C TYR A 87 19.68 13.40 0.67
N PRO A 88 20.98 13.62 0.81
CA PRO A 88 21.95 13.32 -0.25
C PRO A 88 21.78 11.86 -0.71
N LYS A 89 21.98 11.62 -2.02
CA LYS A 89 21.94 10.26 -2.57
C LYS A 89 22.97 9.35 -1.87
N GLY A 90 22.54 8.16 -1.48
CA GLY A 90 23.38 7.19 -0.79
C GLY A 90 23.38 7.33 0.74
N THR A 91 22.64 8.29 1.32
CA THR A 91 22.47 8.39 2.78
C THR A 91 21.75 7.14 3.29
N LEU A 92 22.25 6.54 4.37
CA LEU A 92 21.57 5.42 5.03
C LEU A 92 20.35 5.94 5.77
N ILE A 93 19.17 5.44 5.38
CA ILE A 93 17.87 5.82 5.94
C ILE A 93 17.08 4.57 6.35
N ARG A 94 16.04 4.73 7.16
CA ARG A 94 15.16 3.63 7.54
C ARG A 94 14.46 3.04 6.31
N GLY A 95 14.37 1.71 6.23
CA GLY A 95 13.55 0.99 5.28
C GLY A 95 12.07 1.09 5.69
N HIS A 96 11.19 1.53 4.77
CA HIS A 96 9.74 1.60 5.02
C HIS A 96 8.94 0.97 3.88
N ARG A 97 9.62 0.35 2.93
CA ARG A 97 9.00 -0.24 1.74
C ARG A 97 8.93 -1.75 1.90
N HIS A 98 8.36 -2.18 3.02
CA HIS A 98 8.31 -3.60 3.34
C HIS A 98 7.23 -4.33 2.57
N LEU A 99 6.09 -3.66 2.36
CA LEU A 99 4.90 -4.21 1.70
C LEU A 99 4.27 -3.16 0.80
N PHE A 100 3.71 -3.59 -0.31
CA PHE A 100 2.90 -2.76 -1.20
C PHE A 100 1.48 -3.33 -1.23
N VAL A 101 0.54 -2.58 -0.65
CA VAL A 101 -0.83 -3.03 -0.37
C VAL A 101 -1.83 -2.26 -1.23
N THR A 102 -2.87 -2.95 -1.69
CA THR A 102 -3.97 -2.39 -2.46
C THR A 102 -5.28 -3.12 -2.17
N CYS A 103 -6.37 -2.73 -2.83
CA CYS A 103 -7.65 -3.43 -2.88
C CYS A 103 -8.12 -3.59 -4.33
N SER A 104 -9.06 -4.48 -4.58
CA SER A 104 -9.59 -4.76 -5.92
C SER A 104 -10.25 -3.53 -6.55
N SER A 105 -10.93 -2.70 -5.77
CA SER A 105 -11.53 -1.46 -6.26
C SER A 105 -10.50 -0.43 -6.73
N ASP A 106 -9.35 -0.29 -6.06
CA ASP A 106 -8.26 0.58 -6.53
C ASP A 106 -7.67 0.08 -7.87
N ILE A 107 -7.53 -1.25 -8.04
CA ILE A 107 -7.06 -1.84 -9.30
C ILE A 107 -8.07 -1.58 -10.42
N SER A 108 -9.36 -1.78 -10.15
CA SER A 108 -10.44 -1.52 -11.10
C SER A 108 -10.51 -0.07 -11.52
N GLU A 109 -10.36 0.86 -10.57
CA GLU A 109 -10.32 2.30 -10.87
C GLU A 109 -9.10 2.67 -11.73
N LEU A 110 -7.91 2.12 -11.43
CA LEU A 110 -6.73 2.33 -12.26
C LEU A 110 -6.92 1.77 -13.67
N SER A 111 -7.52 0.59 -13.80
CA SER A 111 -7.86 -0.03 -15.09
C SER A 111 -8.78 0.86 -15.90
N HIS A 112 -9.84 1.38 -15.25
CA HIS A 112 -10.78 2.31 -15.87
C HIS A 112 -10.10 3.59 -16.36
N ARG A 113 -9.30 4.25 -15.52
CA ARG A 113 -8.56 5.48 -15.88
C ARG A 113 -7.55 5.25 -17.00
N MET A 114 -6.91 4.10 -17.00
CA MET A 114 -5.98 3.72 -18.08
C MET A 114 -6.69 3.32 -19.36
N GLY A 115 -7.96 2.86 -19.30
CA GLY A 115 -8.68 2.23 -20.40
C GLY A 115 -8.06 0.89 -20.80
N LEU A 116 -7.52 0.16 -19.81
CA LEU A 116 -6.80 -1.11 -19.97
C LEU A 116 -7.17 -2.06 -18.85
N GLU A 117 -7.05 -3.35 -19.07
CA GLU A 117 -7.16 -4.34 -18.02
C GLU A 117 -5.82 -4.45 -17.27
N LEU A 118 -5.77 -3.98 -16.02
CA LEU A 118 -4.59 -4.07 -15.17
C LEU A 118 -4.82 -5.09 -14.07
N THR A 119 -3.77 -5.85 -13.75
CA THR A 119 -3.81 -6.83 -12.66
C THR A 119 -2.89 -6.42 -11.51
N ALA A 120 -3.09 -7.02 -10.35
CA ALA A 120 -2.25 -6.78 -9.17
C ALA A 120 -0.78 -7.12 -9.46
N GLU A 121 -0.55 -8.20 -10.21
CA GLU A 121 0.78 -8.67 -10.62
C GLU A 121 1.49 -7.68 -11.55
N MET A 122 0.78 -7.13 -12.52
CA MET A 122 1.33 -6.09 -13.42
C MET A 122 1.72 -4.84 -12.66
N LEU A 123 0.94 -4.50 -11.64
CA LEU A 123 1.15 -3.32 -10.79
C LEU A 123 2.20 -3.54 -9.71
N GLY A 124 2.58 -4.80 -9.42
CA GLY A 124 3.63 -5.15 -8.47
C GLY A 124 3.22 -5.02 -7.02
N PHE A 125 1.97 -5.36 -6.70
CA PHE A 125 1.49 -5.41 -5.33
C PHE A 125 1.99 -6.68 -4.61
N ASN A 126 2.01 -6.63 -3.27
CA ASN A 126 2.30 -7.78 -2.43
C ASN A 126 1.04 -8.34 -1.78
N ILE A 127 0.11 -7.49 -1.41
CA ILE A 127 -1.12 -7.88 -0.71
C ILE A 127 -2.31 -7.14 -1.32
N VAL A 128 -3.38 -7.88 -1.62
CA VAL A 128 -4.70 -7.32 -1.91
C VAL A 128 -5.60 -7.57 -0.70
N ILE A 129 -6.29 -6.54 -0.24
CA ILE A 129 -7.23 -6.58 0.88
C ILE A 129 -8.57 -6.06 0.39
N ASP A 130 -9.61 -6.87 0.54
CA ASP A 130 -10.98 -6.48 0.17
C ASP A 130 -11.91 -6.61 1.37
N ARG A 131 -13.08 -5.97 1.30
CA ARG A 131 -14.12 -6.08 2.32
C ARG A 131 -14.93 -7.37 2.11
N GLU A 132 -15.31 -8.01 3.22
CA GLU A 132 -16.16 -9.22 3.17
C GLU A 132 -17.59 -8.93 2.67
N ASP A 133 -18.10 -7.74 2.94
CA ASP A 133 -19.43 -7.33 2.51
C ASP A 133 -19.52 -6.96 1.02
N GLY A 134 -18.40 -7.06 0.30
CA GLY A 134 -18.30 -6.76 -1.12
C GLY A 134 -18.47 -5.27 -1.45
N GLN A 135 -18.48 -4.40 -0.44
CA GLN A 135 -18.51 -2.96 -0.69
C GLN A 135 -17.15 -2.44 -1.13
N ASP A 136 -17.17 -1.55 -2.09
CA ASP A 136 -15.96 -0.88 -2.55
C ASP A 136 -15.37 0.01 -1.44
N PHE A 137 -14.05 0.00 -1.32
CA PHE A 137 -13.30 0.97 -0.57
C PHE A 137 -11.95 1.22 -1.26
N SER A 138 -11.27 2.27 -0.91
CA SER A 138 -9.94 2.57 -1.45
C SER A 138 -8.89 2.46 -0.35
N ILE A 139 -7.91 1.58 -0.56
CA ILE A 139 -6.74 1.48 0.33
C ILE A 139 -5.91 2.75 0.28
N THR A 140 -5.93 3.45 -0.87
CA THR A 140 -5.20 4.71 -1.04
C THR A 140 -5.81 5.88 -0.27
N GLU A 141 -7.06 5.77 0.18
CA GLU A 141 -7.71 6.78 1.02
C GLU A 141 -7.40 6.61 2.51
N LEU A 142 -6.79 5.49 2.89
CA LEU A 142 -6.39 5.28 4.29
C LEU A 142 -5.43 6.38 4.75
N PRO A 143 -5.64 6.95 5.94
CA PRO A 143 -4.70 7.89 6.53
C PRO A 143 -3.31 7.26 6.73
N VAL A 144 -2.26 8.03 6.49
CA VAL A 144 -0.90 7.62 6.85
C VAL A 144 -0.84 7.38 8.37
N GLY A 145 -0.18 6.30 8.78
CA GLY A 145 -0.16 5.86 10.16
C GLY A 145 -1.33 4.95 10.55
N THR A 146 -2.22 4.59 9.61
CA THR A 146 -3.22 3.54 9.86
C THR A 146 -2.51 2.22 10.12
N MET A 147 -2.89 1.55 11.20
CA MET A 147 -2.40 0.21 11.52
C MET A 147 -3.36 -0.84 10.95
N MET A 148 -2.81 -1.84 10.29
CA MET A 148 -3.51 -3.03 9.83
C MET A 148 -3.08 -4.20 10.72
N LEU A 149 -4.01 -4.74 11.51
CA LEU A 149 -3.79 -5.84 12.44
C LEU A 149 -4.27 -7.13 11.78
N ILE A 150 -3.36 -8.03 11.49
CA ILE A 150 -3.65 -9.30 10.83
C ILE A 150 -4.03 -10.33 11.90
N ALA A 151 -5.08 -11.09 11.66
CA ALA A 151 -5.58 -12.13 12.52
C ALA A 151 -5.99 -13.38 11.72
N ASP A 152 -6.27 -14.48 12.41
CA ASP A 152 -6.77 -15.70 11.79
C ASP A 152 -8.10 -15.46 11.05
N GLU A 153 -8.41 -16.34 10.13
CA GLU A 153 -9.56 -16.25 9.23
C GLU A 153 -10.91 -16.15 9.98
N ASP A 154 -11.04 -16.86 11.10
CA ASP A 154 -12.24 -16.93 11.93
C ASP A 154 -12.29 -15.88 13.05
N ALA A 155 -11.27 -15.02 13.15
CA ALA A 155 -11.18 -14.03 14.20
C ALA A 155 -12.31 -12.99 14.09
N THR A 156 -13.07 -12.77 15.15
CA THR A 156 -14.10 -11.72 15.25
C THR A 156 -13.55 -10.39 15.77
N LYS A 157 -12.32 -10.36 16.22
CA LYS A 157 -11.59 -9.20 16.75
C LYS A 157 -10.08 -9.47 16.67
N PRO A 158 -9.25 -8.41 16.64
CA PRO A 158 -7.80 -8.60 16.65
C PRO A 158 -7.35 -9.35 17.90
N ALA A 159 -6.50 -10.36 17.71
CA ALA A 159 -5.81 -11.04 18.81
C ALA A 159 -4.83 -10.08 19.52
N LYS A 160 -4.35 -10.47 20.70
CA LYS A 160 -3.33 -9.73 21.46
C LYS A 160 -2.21 -10.69 21.86
N PRO A 161 -1.06 -10.72 21.17
CA PRO A 161 -0.72 -9.93 19.97
C PRO A 161 -1.48 -10.38 18.72
N PRO A 162 -1.60 -9.57 17.68
CA PRO A 162 -2.05 -10.00 16.35
C PRO A 162 -1.01 -10.89 15.68
N LEU A 163 -1.34 -11.57 14.59
CA LEU A 163 -0.35 -12.34 13.82
C LEU A 163 0.71 -11.43 13.22
N ALA A 164 0.29 -10.32 12.63
CA ALA A 164 1.19 -9.29 12.15
C ALA A 164 0.54 -7.91 12.30
N THR A 165 1.36 -6.87 12.31
CA THR A 165 0.92 -5.47 12.29
C THR A 165 1.68 -4.73 11.21
N PHE A 166 0.96 -4.07 10.33
CA PHE A 166 1.51 -3.17 9.31
C PHE A 166 1.07 -1.75 9.57
N THR A 167 1.95 -0.79 9.31
CA THR A 167 1.63 0.63 9.41
C THR A 167 1.75 1.27 8.03
N THR A 168 0.70 1.98 7.60
CA THR A 168 0.70 2.71 6.33
C THR A 168 1.69 3.87 6.40
N PHE A 169 2.57 3.96 5.41
CA PHE A 169 3.66 4.94 5.42
C PHE A 169 3.48 6.03 4.36
N VAL A 170 3.28 5.66 3.10
CA VAL A 170 3.18 6.61 2.00
C VAL A 170 2.35 6.06 0.85
N LYS A 171 1.52 6.88 0.25
CA LYS A 171 0.84 6.56 -1.01
C LYS A 171 1.88 6.42 -2.11
N GLN A 172 1.77 5.37 -2.91
CA GLN A 172 2.74 5.09 -3.96
C GLN A 172 2.35 5.81 -5.25
N GLU A 173 3.28 6.58 -5.78
CA GLU A 173 3.15 7.15 -7.13
C GLU A 173 3.53 6.14 -8.20
N GLY A 174 3.06 6.38 -9.43
CA GLY A 174 3.43 5.59 -10.60
C GLY A 174 4.94 5.64 -10.86
N CYS A 175 5.57 4.49 -10.94
CA CYS A 175 6.97 4.43 -11.32
C CYS A 175 7.15 4.18 -12.82
N GLY A 176 8.27 4.66 -13.36
CA GLY A 176 8.58 4.48 -14.79
C GLY A 176 8.76 3.01 -15.18
N ILE A 177 9.22 2.17 -14.26
CA ILE A 177 9.41 0.74 -14.48
C ILE A 177 8.07 0.05 -14.74
N THR A 178 7.10 0.20 -13.85
CA THR A 178 5.74 -0.36 -14.02
C THR A 178 5.08 0.20 -15.27
N GLY A 179 5.21 1.51 -15.50
CA GLY A 179 4.65 2.12 -16.71
C GLY A 179 5.28 1.59 -18.01
N LYS A 180 6.60 1.31 -18.00
CA LYS A 180 7.28 0.69 -19.14
C LYS A 180 6.79 -0.74 -19.37
N LEU A 181 6.66 -1.54 -18.30
CA LEU A 181 6.15 -2.90 -18.39
C LEU A 181 4.74 -2.94 -19.00
N ILE A 182 3.84 -2.05 -18.55
CA ILE A 182 2.48 -1.91 -19.12
C ILE A 182 2.57 -1.50 -20.61
N ALA A 183 3.43 -0.53 -20.93
CA ALA A 183 3.63 -0.09 -22.31
C ALA A 183 4.14 -1.20 -23.23
N ASP A 184 5.08 -2.02 -22.74
CA ASP A 184 5.63 -3.15 -23.49
C ASP A 184 4.57 -4.27 -23.65
N HIS A 185 3.76 -4.52 -22.61
CA HIS A 185 2.68 -5.52 -22.67
C HIS A 185 1.60 -5.16 -23.70
N TYR A 186 1.18 -3.91 -23.73
CA TYR A 186 0.12 -3.44 -24.64
C TYR A 186 0.64 -2.89 -25.98
N GLY A 187 1.96 -2.83 -26.17
CA GLY A 187 2.57 -2.36 -27.41
C GLY A 187 2.44 -0.84 -27.66
N ASP A 188 2.14 -0.04 -26.62
CA ASP A 188 1.99 1.43 -26.72
C ASP A 188 2.90 2.17 -25.75
N ARG A 189 3.96 2.80 -26.28
CA ARG A 189 4.96 3.56 -25.51
C ARG A 189 4.39 4.76 -24.75
N ASN A 190 3.27 5.31 -25.18
CA ASN A 190 2.62 6.44 -24.51
C ASN A 190 2.05 6.05 -23.15
N LEU A 191 1.77 4.77 -22.92
CA LEU A 191 1.23 4.25 -21.66
C LEU A 191 2.17 4.47 -20.49
N THR A 192 3.49 4.53 -20.69
CA THR A 192 4.44 4.86 -19.63
C THR A 192 4.17 6.24 -19.02
N ARG A 193 3.94 7.24 -19.85
CA ARG A 193 3.60 8.60 -19.39
C ARG A 193 2.21 8.63 -18.79
N LYS A 194 1.21 8.11 -19.51
CA LYS A 194 -0.18 8.04 -19.05
C LYS A 194 -0.28 7.36 -17.68
N PHE A 195 0.41 6.23 -17.48
CA PHE A 195 0.43 5.53 -16.22
C PHE A 195 0.94 6.41 -15.06
N ARG A 196 2.03 7.16 -15.24
CA ARG A 196 2.56 8.06 -14.22
C ARG A 196 1.61 9.20 -13.88
N GLU A 197 0.90 9.73 -14.86
CA GLU A 197 -0.09 10.81 -14.67
C GLU A 197 -1.34 10.30 -13.93
N VAL A 198 -1.86 9.16 -14.34
CA VAL A 198 -3.10 8.57 -13.81
C VAL A 198 -2.92 8.01 -12.40
N THR A 199 -1.75 7.46 -12.10
CA THR A 199 -1.48 6.78 -10.81
C THR A 199 -0.97 7.73 -9.72
N LYS A 200 -0.94 9.03 -9.97
CA LYS A 200 -0.55 9.99 -8.94
C LYS A 200 -1.51 9.87 -7.76
N ASP A 201 -0.97 9.50 -6.58
CA ASP A 201 -1.70 9.29 -5.32
C ASP A 201 -2.76 8.17 -5.30
N HIS A 202 -2.83 7.33 -6.37
CA HIS A 202 -3.87 6.30 -6.52
C HIS A 202 -3.32 4.89 -6.81
N ARG A 203 -2.05 4.62 -6.54
CA ARG A 203 -1.43 3.32 -6.82
C ARG A 203 -1.20 2.49 -5.56
N GLY A 204 -2.14 2.39 -4.64
CA GLY A 204 -1.95 1.66 -3.40
C GLY A 204 -1.04 2.37 -2.40
N ILE A 205 -0.70 1.69 -1.31
CA ILE A 205 0.04 2.26 -0.19
C ILE A 205 1.22 1.38 0.20
N LEU A 206 2.36 2.02 0.50
CA LEU A 206 3.52 1.34 1.07
C LEU A 206 3.36 1.24 2.59
N CYS A 207 3.67 0.06 3.13
CA CYS A 207 3.57 -0.21 4.55
C CYS A 207 4.90 -0.69 5.11
N SER A 208 5.16 -0.37 6.37
CA SER A 208 6.17 -1.01 7.19
C SER A 208 5.56 -2.12 8.02
N VAL A 209 6.33 -3.19 8.27
CA VAL A 209 5.97 -4.23 9.24
C VAL A 209 6.46 -3.77 10.60
N GLU A 210 5.54 -3.70 11.58
CA GLU A 210 5.87 -3.33 12.95
C GLU A 210 5.97 -4.58 13.85
N PHE A 211 5.24 -5.64 13.51
CA PHE A 211 5.24 -6.92 14.20
C PHE A 211 4.99 -8.04 13.18
N PRO A 212 5.63 -9.22 13.29
CA PRO A 212 6.54 -9.66 14.36
C PRO A 212 7.96 -9.09 14.24
N VAL A 213 8.68 -9.04 15.36
CA VAL A 213 10.06 -8.52 15.41
C VAL A 213 11.08 -9.64 15.27
N GLU A 214 10.92 -10.75 15.96
CA GLU A 214 11.98 -11.77 16.07
C GLU A 214 11.77 -12.96 15.13
N THR A 215 10.56 -13.52 15.10
CA THR A 215 10.26 -14.73 14.33
C THR A 215 9.31 -14.40 13.18
N PRO A 216 9.65 -14.73 11.93
CA PRO A 216 8.73 -14.53 10.81
C PRO A 216 7.39 -15.23 11.03
N VAL A 217 6.33 -14.64 10.53
CA VAL A 217 4.99 -15.24 10.47
C VAL A 217 4.57 -15.43 9.03
N SER A 218 3.80 -16.49 8.80
CA SER A 218 3.24 -16.80 7.49
C SER A 218 1.86 -16.16 7.37
N LEU A 219 1.72 -15.25 6.41
CA LEU A 219 0.45 -14.71 5.99
C LEU A 219 -0.21 -15.66 5.00
N LYS A 220 -1.54 -15.75 5.02
CA LYS A 220 -2.33 -16.60 4.13
C LYS A 220 -3.54 -15.83 3.60
N LYS A 221 -4.02 -16.23 2.42
CA LYS A 221 -5.32 -15.77 1.93
C LYS A 221 -6.41 -16.16 2.93
N GLY A 222 -7.44 -15.35 3.01
CA GLY A 222 -8.54 -15.55 3.95
C GLY A 222 -8.32 -14.92 5.33
N GLN A 223 -7.09 -14.60 5.74
CA GLN A 223 -6.83 -13.94 7.01
C GLN A 223 -7.50 -12.56 7.09
N ARG A 224 -8.00 -12.24 8.28
CA ARG A 224 -8.69 -10.97 8.54
C ARG A 224 -7.72 -9.84 8.80
N VAL A 225 -8.13 -8.65 8.39
CA VAL A 225 -7.40 -7.40 8.58
C VAL A 225 -8.30 -6.44 9.34
N PHE A 226 -7.88 -6.01 10.52
CA PHE A 226 -8.57 -4.98 11.29
C PHE A 226 -7.83 -3.67 11.18
N PHE A 227 -8.53 -2.61 10.77
CA PHE A 227 -7.94 -1.28 10.64
C PHE A 227 -8.03 -0.51 11.95
N ARG A 228 -6.94 0.14 12.35
CA ARG A 228 -6.85 1.07 13.45
C ARG A 228 -6.32 2.39 12.93
N TYR A 229 -7.20 3.34 12.86
CA TYR A 229 -6.85 4.68 12.40
C TYR A 229 -6.10 5.42 13.50
N SER A 230 -4.99 6.03 13.15
CA SER A 230 -4.37 7.02 14.03
C SER A 230 -5.43 8.11 14.26
N GLN A 231 -5.95 8.19 15.47
CA GLN A 231 -6.72 9.36 15.87
C GLN A 231 -5.78 10.54 15.64
N GLY A 232 -6.06 11.30 14.58
CA GLY A 232 -5.15 12.34 14.14
C GLY A 232 -4.76 13.17 15.34
N LEU A 233 -3.49 13.17 15.67
CA LEU A 233 -2.91 14.19 16.51
C LEU A 233 -3.38 15.51 15.91
N ALA A 234 -4.40 16.07 16.55
CA ALA A 234 -4.80 17.44 16.29
C ALA A 234 -3.59 18.27 16.73
N ILE A 235 -2.74 18.59 15.76
CA ILE A 235 -1.73 19.65 15.92
C ILE A 235 -2.45 20.98 15.77
#